data_0422dc600cb74fbaf69c38c68575301a
#
_entry.id   0422dc600cb74fbaf69c38c68575301a
#
_cell.length_a   1.000
_cell.length_b   1.000
_cell.length_c   1.000
_cell.angle_alpha   90.00
_cell.angle_beta   90.00
_cell.angle_gamma   90.00
#
_symmetry.space_group_name_H-M   'P 1'
#
loop_
_entity.id
_entity.type
_entity.pdbx_description
1 polymer ?
#
loop_
_entity_poly.entity_id
_entity_poly.type
_entity_poly.pdbx_seq_one_letter_code
_entity_poly.pdbx_strand_id
1 'polypeptide(L)'
;MVGAEASSAGARPYETLLAKGEDRRQRILSVAERLLARNGWRNTSLAQIAREVGVTPAGLLHHFESKEQLLNAVLDARDHDDDTHADRSGDLAEEIKRVAERFVRAPELVGTFTVLLVENIQPDAPLHDRLLKRQQAARDIVTDIITRGQLSGRYRSDFDPATKAVEILAFINGMETSWLLDPSLPLTEVFNSYAEMLGRDLGQGTEQPAGRNGAAVQ
;
A
#
# COMPACT_ATOMS: atom_id res chain seq x y z
N MET A 1 -50.99 -16.72 34.30
CA MET A 1 -49.88 -15.77 33.99
C MET A 1 -48.76 -16.58 33.38
N VAL A 2 -48.57 -16.43 32.08
CA VAL A 2 -47.67 -17.25 31.28
C VAL A 2 -46.36 -16.46 31.16
N GLY A 3 -45.27 -17.05 31.70
CA GLY A 3 -43.92 -16.51 31.55
C GLY A 3 -43.41 -16.76 30.14
N ALA A 4 -43.01 -15.71 29.47
CA ALA A 4 -42.33 -15.79 28.19
C ALA A 4 -40.83 -16.05 28.46
N GLU A 5 -40.38 -17.26 28.23
CA GLU A 5 -38.94 -17.59 28.12
C GLU A 5 -38.39 -17.05 26.80
N ALA A 6 -37.49 -16.08 26.90
CA ALA A 6 -36.73 -15.60 25.75
C ALA A 6 -35.74 -16.68 25.35
N SER A 7 -35.99 -17.35 24.24
CA SER A 7 -35.07 -18.27 23.57
C SER A 7 -33.80 -17.53 23.14
N SER A 8 -32.68 -17.80 23.82
CA SER A 8 -31.36 -17.40 23.33
C SER A 8 -31.05 -18.19 22.04
N ALA A 9 -31.10 -17.52 20.90
CA ALA A 9 -30.70 -18.08 19.62
C ALA A 9 -29.20 -18.39 19.65
N GLY A 10 -28.87 -19.67 19.86
CA GLY A 10 -27.50 -20.15 19.70
C GLY A 10 -27.00 -19.88 18.26
N ALA A 11 -25.86 -19.25 18.13
CA ALA A 11 -25.18 -19.05 16.84
C ALA A 11 -25.17 -20.40 16.10
N ARG A 12 -25.62 -20.39 14.84
CA ARG A 12 -25.77 -21.62 14.07
C ARG A 12 -24.39 -22.28 13.91
N PRO A 13 -24.27 -23.61 14.05
CA PRO A 13 -22.99 -24.33 13.94
C PRO A 13 -22.22 -24.00 12.65
N TYR A 14 -22.93 -23.65 11.59
CA TYR A 14 -22.38 -23.23 10.30
C TYR A 14 -21.64 -21.88 10.38
N GLU A 15 -22.15 -20.88 11.09
CA GLU A 15 -21.48 -19.57 11.28
C GLU A 15 -20.18 -19.73 12.06
N THR A 16 -20.15 -20.60 13.04
CA THR A 16 -18.93 -20.92 13.81
C THR A 16 -17.88 -21.64 12.96
N LEU A 17 -18.29 -22.51 12.03
CA LEU A 17 -17.38 -23.19 11.11
C LEU A 17 -16.80 -22.22 10.07
N LEU A 18 -17.60 -21.30 9.54
CA LEU A 18 -17.13 -20.26 8.63
C LEU A 18 -16.13 -19.32 9.31
N ALA A 19 -16.44 -18.86 10.53
CA ALA A 19 -15.54 -18.01 11.32
C ALA A 19 -14.19 -18.71 11.57
N LYS A 20 -14.18 -19.99 11.95
CA LYS A 20 -12.95 -20.78 12.14
C LYS A 20 -12.18 -21.00 10.83
N GLY A 21 -12.87 -21.10 9.72
CA GLY A 21 -12.28 -21.22 8.39
C GLY A 21 -11.57 -19.92 8.00
N GLU A 22 -12.21 -18.77 8.23
CA GLU A 22 -11.65 -17.45 7.96
C GLU A 22 -10.48 -17.14 8.88
N ASP A 23 -10.56 -17.41 10.19
CA ASP A 23 -9.44 -17.26 11.13
C ASP A 23 -8.21 -18.06 10.67
N ARG A 24 -8.44 -19.28 10.16
CA ARG A 24 -7.36 -20.12 9.66
C ARG A 24 -6.75 -19.57 8.36
N ARG A 25 -7.59 -19.07 7.47
CA ARG A 25 -7.16 -18.42 6.23
C ARG A 25 -6.28 -17.20 6.52
N GLN A 26 -6.68 -16.35 7.46
CA GLN A 26 -5.90 -15.19 7.88
C GLN A 26 -4.56 -15.58 8.53
N ARG A 27 -4.53 -16.63 9.35
CA ARG A 27 -3.27 -17.15 9.91
C ARG A 27 -2.32 -17.67 8.84
N ILE A 28 -2.84 -18.32 7.79
CA ILE A 28 -2.01 -18.77 6.66
C ILE A 28 -1.41 -17.56 5.94
N LEU A 29 -2.20 -16.51 5.69
CA LEU A 29 -1.73 -15.28 5.03
C LEU A 29 -0.63 -14.60 5.85
N SER A 30 -0.81 -14.37 7.14
CA SER A 30 0.17 -13.71 8.00
C SER A 30 1.50 -14.49 8.08
N VAL A 31 1.45 -15.83 8.10
CA VAL A 31 2.66 -16.65 8.05
C VAL A 31 3.32 -16.59 6.67
N ALA A 32 2.51 -16.60 5.59
CA ALA A 32 3.01 -16.48 4.23
C ALA A 32 3.72 -15.14 4.01
N GLU A 33 3.14 -14.03 4.43
CA GLU A 33 3.72 -12.68 4.38
C GLU A 33 5.11 -12.66 5.03
N ARG A 34 5.20 -13.13 6.28
CA ARG A 34 6.47 -13.18 7.02
C ARG A 34 7.53 -14.03 6.33
N LEU A 35 7.16 -15.21 5.81
CA LEU A 35 8.10 -16.09 5.13
C LEU A 35 8.53 -15.54 3.77
N LEU A 36 7.61 -14.93 3.03
CA LEU A 36 7.89 -14.28 1.75
C LEU A 36 8.82 -13.07 1.91
N ALA A 37 8.59 -12.22 2.92
CA ALA A 37 9.46 -11.10 3.23
C ALA A 37 10.90 -11.54 3.55
N ARG A 38 11.07 -12.69 4.22
CA ARG A 38 12.40 -13.20 4.64
C ARG A 38 13.13 -13.99 3.57
N ASN A 39 12.42 -14.82 2.82
CA ASN A 39 13.02 -15.85 1.96
C ASN A 39 12.80 -15.58 0.48
N GLY A 40 11.90 -14.64 0.14
CA GLY A 40 11.40 -14.44 -1.21
C GLY A 40 10.42 -15.51 -1.67
N TRP A 41 9.82 -15.25 -2.81
CA TRP A 41 8.85 -16.14 -3.45
C TRP A 41 9.47 -17.50 -3.83
N ARG A 42 10.66 -17.47 -4.45
CA ARG A 42 11.29 -18.68 -5.00
C ARG A 42 11.63 -19.70 -3.92
N ASN A 43 12.05 -19.21 -2.75
CA ASN A 43 12.52 -20.04 -1.62
C ASN A 43 11.43 -20.36 -0.60
N THR A 44 10.19 -19.88 -0.76
CA THR A 44 9.08 -20.19 0.12
C THR A 44 8.17 -21.22 -0.52
N SER A 45 7.95 -22.37 0.14
CA SER A 45 7.06 -23.43 -0.35
C SER A 45 5.76 -23.49 0.46
N LEU A 46 4.68 -24.00 -0.17
CA LEU A 46 3.41 -24.26 0.52
C LEU A 46 3.59 -25.23 1.70
N ALA A 47 4.47 -26.25 1.56
CA ALA A 47 4.77 -27.18 2.64
C ALA A 47 5.45 -26.51 3.83
N GLN A 48 6.32 -25.53 3.59
CA GLN A 48 6.95 -24.73 4.64
C GLN A 48 5.92 -23.87 5.37
N ILE A 49 5.05 -23.18 4.62
CA ILE A 49 3.96 -22.37 5.19
C ILE A 49 3.02 -23.26 6.03
N ALA A 50 2.58 -24.40 5.48
CA ALA A 50 1.71 -25.33 6.18
C ALA A 50 2.30 -25.80 7.53
N ARG A 51 3.59 -26.14 7.54
CA ARG A 51 4.31 -26.54 8.75
C ARG A 51 4.37 -25.42 9.79
N GLU A 52 4.64 -24.19 9.35
CA GLU A 52 4.74 -23.03 10.26
C GLU A 52 3.38 -22.63 10.86
N VAL A 53 2.30 -22.80 10.08
CA VAL A 53 0.91 -22.57 10.54
C VAL A 53 0.41 -23.69 11.46
N GLY A 54 1.03 -24.89 11.39
CA GLY A 54 0.57 -26.08 12.09
C GLY A 54 -0.60 -26.78 11.41
N VAL A 55 -0.64 -26.76 10.07
CA VAL A 55 -1.64 -27.48 9.26
C VAL A 55 -0.95 -28.48 8.32
N THR A 56 -1.71 -29.44 7.78
CA THR A 56 -1.18 -30.30 6.72
C THR A 56 -1.10 -29.56 5.39
N PRO A 57 -0.19 -29.93 4.46
CA PRO A 57 -0.18 -29.36 3.11
C PRO A 57 -1.53 -29.47 2.39
N ALA A 58 -2.26 -30.57 2.56
CA ALA A 58 -3.60 -30.75 2.02
C ALA A 58 -4.61 -29.78 2.66
N GLY A 59 -4.49 -29.52 3.98
CA GLY A 59 -5.31 -28.55 4.69
C GLY A 59 -5.05 -27.12 4.22
N LEU A 60 -3.80 -26.78 3.86
CA LEU A 60 -3.47 -25.49 3.28
C LEU A 60 -4.06 -25.36 1.87
N LEU A 61 -3.92 -26.41 1.03
CA LEU A 61 -4.46 -26.44 -0.33
C LEU A 61 -6.00 -26.37 -0.37
N HIS A 62 -6.68 -26.70 0.71
CA HIS A 62 -8.11 -26.47 0.85
C HIS A 62 -8.47 -24.97 0.94
N HIS A 63 -7.56 -24.12 1.45
CA HIS A 63 -7.74 -22.69 1.52
C HIS A 63 -7.16 -21.95 0.32
N PHE A 64 -6.09 -22.46 -0.27
CA PHE A 64 -5.40 -21.87 -1.41
C PHE A 64 -4.96 -22.97 -2.37
N GLU A 65 -5.64 -23.06 -3.49
CA GLU A 65 -5.48 -24.13 -4.51
C GLU A 65 -4.06 -24.18 -5.11
N SER A 66 -3.36 -23.04 -5.09
CA SER A 66 -1.99 -22.93 -5.60
C SER A 66 -1.17 -21.89 -4.82
N LYS A 67 0.14 -21.91 -5.06
CA LYS A 67 1.04 -20.90 -4.52
C LYS A 67 0.74 -19.53 -5.12
N GLU A 68 0.40 -19.45 -6.39
CA GLU A 68 0.01 -18.21 -7.08
C GLU A 68 -1.25 -17.62 -6.47
N GLN A 69 -2.25 -18.45 -6.14
CA GLN A 69 -3.47 -17.98 -5.47
C GLN A 69 -3.17 -17.41 -4.08
N LEU A 70 -2.29 -18.06 -3.31
CA LEU A 70 -1.85 -17.55 -2.03
C LEU A 70 -1.14 -16.19 -2.16
N LEU A 71 -0.28 -16.05 -3.17
CA LEU A 71 0.42 -14.78 -3.42
C LEU A 71 -0.51 -13.66 -3.85
N ASN A 72 -1.47 -13.95 -4.72
CA ASN A 72 -2.49 -12.97 -5.06
C ASN A 72 -3.25 -12.51 -3.82
N ALA A 73 -3.60 -13.43 -2.91
CA ALA A 73 -4.26 -13.07 -1.67
C ALA A 73 -3.38 -12.21 -0.72
N VAL A 74 -2.06 -12.41 -0.72
CA VAL A 74 -1.11 -11.54 0.00
C VAL A 74 -1.08 -10.13 -0.63
N LEU A 75 -1.07 -10.04 -1.95
CA LEU A 75 -1.15 -8.75 -2.65
C LEU A 75 -2.50 -8.05 -2.42
N ASP A 76 -3.60 -8.81 -2.40
CA ASP A 76 -4.93 -8.28 -2.11
C ASP A 76 -5.01 -7.72 -0.67
N ALA A 77 -4.33 -8.34 0.30
CA ALA A 77 -4.22 -7.83 1.66
C ALA A 77 -3.49 -6.48 1.70
N ARG A 78 -2.42 -6.32 0.92
CA ARG A 78 -1.71 -5.05 0.75
C ARG A 78 -2.59 -3.98 0.10
N ASP A 79 -3.28 -4.33 -0.98
CA ASP A 79 -4.18 -3.40 -1.67
C ASP A 79 -5.30 -2.92 -0.74
N HIS A 80 -5.85 -3.84 0.08
CA HIS A 80 -6.87 -3.52 1.07
C HIS A 80 -6.33 -2.61 2.19
N ASP A 81 -5.12 -2.84 2.69
CA ASP A 81 -4.49 -1.98 3.69
C ASP A 81 -4.25 -0.57 3.13
N ASP A 82 -3.75 -0.45 1.91
CA ASP A 82 -3.54 0.82 1.23
C ASP A 82 -4.87 1.57 1.05
N ASP A 83 -5.94 0.91 0.59
CA ASP A 83 -7.28 1.50 0.40
C ASP A 83 -7.92 1.97 1.72
N THR A 84 -7.76 1.18 2.78
CA THR A 84 -8.35 1.47 4.10
C THR A 84 -7.71 2.69 4.76
N HIS A 85 -6.42 2.92 4.51
CA HIS A 85 -5.64 3.99 5.13
C HIS A 85 -5.31 5.14 4.19
N ALA A 86 -5.80 5.12 2.94
CA ALA A 86 -5.62 6.21 1.99
C ALA A 86 -6.32 7.49 2.46
N ASP A 87 -5.66 8.63 2.29
CA ASP A 87 -6.30 9.93 2.47
C ASP A 87 -7.15 10.28 1.25
N ARG A 88 -8.45 10.36 1.46
CA ARG A 88 -9.42 10.72 0.40
C ARG A 88 -9.73 12.21 0.35
N SER A 89 -9.06 13.05 1.17
CA SER A 89 -9.21 14.51 1.16
C SER A 89 -8.72 15.13 -0.16
N GLY A 90 -7.84 14.43 -0.86
CA GLY A 90 -7.17 14.92 -2.06
C GLY A 90 -5.99 15.85 -1.76
N ASP A 91 -5.52 15.87 -0.51
CA ASP A 91 -4.27 16.55 -0.15
C ASP A 91 -3.10 15.58 -0.28
N LEU A 92 -2.29 15.80 -1.31
CA LEU A 92 -1.19 14.91 -1.63
C LEU A 92 -0.07 14.94 -0.58
N ALA A 93 0.16 16.11 0.05
CA ALA A 93 1.17 16.22 1.11
C ALA A 93 0.77 15.39 2.35
N GLU A 94 -0.50 15.41 2.71
CA GLU A 94 -1.02 14.59 3.82
C GLU A 94 -0.99 13.10 3.45
N GLU A 95 -1.31 12.71 2.21
CA GLU A 95 -1.19 11.32 1.77
C GLU A 95 0.26 10.81 1.87
N ILE A 96 1.24 11.62 1.47
CA ILE A 96 2.67 11.27 1.59
C ILE A 96 3.07 10.97 3.05
N LYS A 97 2.62 11.76 4.01
CA LYS A 97 2.89 11.50 5.44
C LYS A 97 2.27 10.17 5.90
N ARG A 98 1.05 9.87 5.48
CA ARG A 98 0.36 8.60 5.81
C ARG A 98 1.05 7.37 5.21
N VAL A 99 1.72 7.52 4.07
CA VAL A 99 2.55 6.43 3.51
C VAL A 99 3.63 6.00 4.50
N ALA A 100 4.34 6.95 5.13
CA ALA A 100 5.34 6.63 6.15
C ALA A 100 4.73 5.88 7.35
N GLU A 101 3.57 6.32 7.82
CA GLU A 101 2.85 5.64 8.91
C GLU A 101 2.48 4.20 8.56
N ARG A 102 2.05 3.95 7.31
CA ARG A 102 1.76 2.59 6.82
C ARG A 102 3.00 1.71 6.82
N PHE A 103 4.17 2.23 6.40
CA PHE A 103 5.42 1.46 6.41
C PHE A 103 5.79 1.01 7.82
N VAL A 104 5.71 1.91 8.80
CA VAL A 104 6.02 1.58 10.20
C VAL A 104 5.00 0.59 10.79
N ARG A 105 3.72 0.71 10.43
CA ARG A 105 2.65 -0.15 10.94
C ARG A 105 2.75 -1.59 10.43
N ALA A 106 3.13 -1.80 9.16
CA ALA A 106 3.10 -3.10 8.50
C ALA A 106 4.40 -3.43 7.73
N PRO A 107 5.56 -3.47 8.41
CA PRO A 107 6.87 -3.66 7.76
C PRO A 107 6.98 -4.99 7.00
N GLU A 108 6.38 -6.07 7.52
CA GLU A 108 6.40 -7.36 6.83
C GLU A 108 5.63 -7.30 5.50
N LEU A 109 4.51 -6.60 5.46
CA LEU A 109 3.70 -6.44 4.26
C LEU A 109 4.43 -5.60 3.21
N VAL A 110 5.10 -4.52 3.64
CA VAL A 110 5.96 -3.68 2.80
C VAL A 110 7.10 -4.52 2.21
N GLY A 111 7.84 -5.26 3.07
CA GLY A 111 8.95 -6.11 2.63
C GLY A 111 8.52 -7.21 1.67
N THR A 112 7.38 -7.86 1.93
CA THR A 112 6.83 -8.88 1.04
C THR A 112 6.55 -8.32 -0.34
N PHE A 113 5.90 -7.15 -0.41
CA PHE A 113 5.59 -6.50 -1.70
C PHE A 113 6.86 -6.15 -2.47
N THR A 114 7.84 -5.53 -1.82
CA THR A 114 9.12 -5.16 -2.47
C THR A 114 9.83 -6.39 -3.04
N VAL A 115 9.91 -7.47 -2.28
CA VAL A 115 10.53 -8.72 -2.74
C VAL A 115 9.76 -9.31 -3.92
N LEU A 116 8.43 -9.40 -3.83
CA LEU A 116 7.59 -9.90 -4.93
C LEU A 116 7.74 -9.04 -6.19
N LEU A 117 7.82 -7.72 -6.06
CA LEU A 117 8.01 -6.80 -7.18
C LEU A 117 9.34 -7.07 -7.89
N VAL A 118 10.44 -7.15 -7.13
CA VAL A 118 11.78 -7.35 -7.70
C VAL A 118 11.91 -8.73 -8.35
N GLU A 119 11.37 -9.79 -7.73
CA GLU A 119 11.40 -11.16 -8.26
C GLU A 119 10.52 -11.36 -9.52
N ASN A 120 9.56 -10.44 -9.78
CA ASN A 120 8.61 -10.54 -10.90
C ASN A 120 8.70 -9.36 -11.88
N ILE A 121 9.86 -8.71 -11.99
CA ILE A 121 10.11 -7.62 -12.96
C ILE A 121 10.04 -8.13 -14.40
N GLN A 122 10.45 -9.38 -14.65
CA GLN A 122 10.47 -9.92 -16.01
C GLN A 122 9.05 -10.18 -16.52
N PRO A 123 8.78 -9.90 -17.82
CA PRO A 123 7.42 -10.03 -18.38
C PRO A 123 6.80 -11.43 -18.31
N ASP A 124 7.64 -12.47 -18.27
CA ASP A 124 7.23 -13.87 -18.15
C ASP A 124 7.06 -14.38 -16.71
N ALA A 125 7.32 -13.50 -15.73
CA ALA A 125 7.17 -13.86 -14.32
C ALA A 125 5.70 -13.98 -13.91
N PRO A 126 5.35 -14.92 -13.02
CA PRO A 126 3.96 -15.27 -12.70
C PRO A 126 3.09 -14.11 -12.20
N LEU A 127 3.68 -13.14 -11.50
CA LEU A 127 2.96 -12.00 -10.93
C LEU A 127 3.19 -10.69 -11.70
N HIS A 128 3.94 -10.71 -12.80
CA HIS A 128 4.29 -9.50 -13.55
C HIS A 128 3.08 -8.63 -13.88
N ASP A 129 2.09 -9.20 -14.55
CA ASP A 129 0.89 -8.47 -14.99
C ASP A 129 0.07 -7.92 -13.81
N ARG A 130 0.00 -8.67 -12.71
CA ARG A 130 -0.70 -8.23 -11.49
C ARG A 130 -0.01 -7.02 -10.86
N LEU A 131 1.32 -7.08 -10.73
CA LEU A 131 2.13 -6.00 -10.16
C LEU A 131 2.17 -4.78 -11.07
N LEU A 132 2.26 -4.97 -12.39
CA LEU A 132 2.18 -3.90 -13.39
C LEU A 132 0.84 -3.16 -13.29
N LYS A 133 -0.28 -3.87 -13.24
CA LYS A 133 -1.63 -3.27 -13.07
C LYS A 133 -1.73 -2.47 -11.78
N ARG A 134 -1.18 -2.99 -10.67
CA ARG A 134 -1.13 -2.27 -9.41
C ARG A 134 -0.33 -0.96 -9.52
N GLN A 135 0.84 -0.99 -10.15
CA GLN A 135 1.66 0.21 -10.37
C GLN A 135 0.96 1.23 -11.28
N GLN A 136 0.23 0.74 -12.30
CA GLN A 136 -0.59 1.60 -13.16
C GLN A 136 -1.71 2.26 -12.36
N ALA A 137 -2.47 1.49 -11.58
CA ALA A 137 -3.55 2.02 -10.74
C ALA A 137 -3.05 3.08 -9.73
N ALA A 138 -1.90 2.84 -9.10
CA ALA A 138 -1.30 3.83 -8.20
C ALA A 138 -0.95 5.15 -8.93
N ARG A 139 -0.38 5.07 -10.14
CA ARG A 139 -0.10 6.26 -10.97
C ARG A 139 -1.38 7.00 -11.35
N ASP A 140 -2.41 6.27 -11.76
CA ASP A 140 -3.69 6.86 -12.17
C ASP A 140 -4.34 7.62 -11.01
N ILE A 141 -4.32 7.05 -9.79
CA ILE A 141 -4.82 7.69 -8.58
C ILE A 141 -4.07 9.00 -8.30
N VAL A 142 -2.74 8.98 -8.29
CA VAL A 142 -1.93 10.19 -8.02
C VAL A 142 -2.12 11.23 -9.13
N THR A 143 -2.15 10.81 -10.38
CA THR A 143 -2.41 11.69 -11.53
C THR A 143 -3.77 12.37 -11.40
N ASP A 144 -4.81 11.64 -11.03
CA ASP A 144 -6.17 12.16 -10.84
C ASP A 144 -6.24 13.17 -9.67
N ILE A 145 -5.57 12.91 -8.56
CA ILE A 145 -5.47 13.86 -7.43
C ILE A 145 -4.81 15.16 -7.88
N ILE A 146 -3.70 15.09 -8.63
CA ILE A 146 -3.00 16.27 -9.12
C ILE A 146 -3.87 17.04 -10.12
N THR A 147 -4.48 16.34 -11.07
CA THR A 147 -5.36 16.94 -12.09
C THR A 147 -6.53 17.68 -11.45
N ARG A 148 -7.20 17.08 -10.47
CA ARG A 148 -8.27 17.75 -9.71
C ARG A 148 -7.75 18.95 -8.93
N GLY A 149 -6.54 18.86 -8.37
CA GLY A 149 -5.87 19.97 -7.70
C GLY A 149 -5.58 21.15 -8.64
N GLN A 150 -5.14 20.88 -9.87
CA GLN A 150 -4.94 21.91 -10.91
C GLN A 150 -6.27 22.55 -11.34
N LEU A 151 -7.29 21.73 -11.61
CA LEU A 151 -8.62 22.22 -12.01
C LEU A 151 -9.29 23.08 -10.93
N SER A 152 -9.06 22.79 -9.66
CA SER A 152 -9.59 23.58 -8.54
C SER A 152 -8.75 24.82 -8.19
N GLY A 153 -7.59 25.01 -8.84
CA GLY A 153 -6.65 26.08 -8.54
C GLY A 153 -5.84 25.86 -7.25
N ARG A 154 -5.90 24.67 -6.64
CA ARG A 154 -5.07 24.29 -5.48
C ARG A 154 -3.61 24.13 -5.89
N TYR A 155 -3.35 23.52 -7.04
CA TYR A 155 -2.04 23.28 -7.61
C TYR A 155 -1.80 24.14 -8.85
N ARG A 156 -0.55 24.52 -9.10
CA ARG A 156 -0.16 25.19 -10.34
C ARG A 156 -0.34 24.25 -11.53
N SER A 157 -0.57 24.81 -12.74
CA SER A 157 -0.94 24.04 -13.93
C SER A 157 0.15 23.99 -15.02
N ASP A 158 1.37 24.42 -14.70
CA ASP A 158 2.49 24.51 -15.63
C ASP A 158 3.38 23.25 -15.67
N PHE A 159 2.91 22.14 -15.14
CA PHE A 159 3.57 20.82 -15.21
C PHE A 159 2.56 19.72 -15.56
N ASP A 160 3.09 18.60 -16.08
CA ASP A 160 2.30 17.43 -16.43
C ASP A 160 2.00 16.56 -15.19
N PRO A 161 0.70 16.33 -14.85
CA PRO A 161 0.31 15.51 -13.70
C PRO A 161 0.84 14.07 -13.74
N ALA A 162 0.89 13.45 -14.93
CA ALA A 162 1.33 12.06 -15.07
C ALA A 162 2.85 11.93 -14.79
N THR A 163 3.65 12.87 -15.28
CA THR A 163 5.08 12.92 -14.96
C THR A 163 5.31 13.12 -13.47
N LYS A 164 4.59 14.05 -12.84
CA LYS A 164 4.71 14.30 -11.41
C LYS A 164 4.29 13.08 -10.57
N ALA A 165 3.27 12.34 -10.99
CA ALA A 165 2.87 11.10 -10.35
C ALA A 165 3.98 10.04 -10.38
N VAL A 166 4.71 9.93 -11.49
CA VAL A 166 5.88 9.02 -11.59
C VAL A 166 6.99 9.44 -10.63
N GLU A 167 7.31 10.74 -10.53
CA GLU A 167 8.33 11.26 -9.59
C GLU A 167 7.98 10.92 -8.13
N ILE A 168 6.72 11.12 -7.74
CA ILE A 168 6.24 10.83 -6.38
C ILE A 168 6.34 9.34 -6.07
N LEU A 169 5.87 8.49 -6.97
CA LEU A 169 5.92 7.03 -6.77
C LEU A 169 7.36 6.51 -6.79
N ALA A 170 8.25 7.10 -7.59
CA ALA A 170 9.67 6.76 -7.57
C ALA A 170 10.32 7.10 -6.22
N PHE A 171 9.97 8.25 -5.62
CA PHE A 171 10.42 8.59 -4.26
C PHE A 171 9.92 7.57 -3.23
N ILE A 172 8.63 7.24 -3.23
CA ILE A 172 8.02 6.27 -2.30
C ILE A 172 8.71 4.91 -2.42
N ASN A 173 8.83 4.37 -3.62
CA ASN A 173 9.45 3.06 -3.89
C ASN A 173 10.94 3.05 -3.51
N GLY A 174 11.65 4.15 -3.74
CA GLY A 174 13.05 4.32 -3.33
C GLY A 174 13.20 4.32 -1.81
N MET A 175 12.35 5.04 -1.11
CA MET A 175 12.34 5.08 0.36
C MET A 175 11.95 3.74 0.99
N GLU A 176 10.96 3.04 0.40
CA GLU A 176 10.58 1.68 0.79
C GLU A 176 11.79 0.74 0.78
N THR A 177 12.49 0.69 -0.35
CA THR A 177 13.68 -0.15 -0.51
C THR A 177 14.81 0.24 0.43
N SER A 178 15.09 1.54 0.57
CA SER A 178 16.17 2.05 1.41
C SER A 178 15.92 1.75 2.90
N TRP A 179 14.69 1.95 3.35
CA TRP A 179 14.31 1.71 4.74
C TRP A 179 14.28 0.21 5.09
N LEU A 180 13.85 -0.64 4.17
CA LEU A 180 13.92 -2.09 4.37
C LEU A 180 15.37 -2.59 4.47
N LEU A 181 16.30 -1.95 3.77
CA LEU A 181 17.73 -2.25 3.84
C LEU A 181 18.37 -1.72 5.13
N ASP A 182 17.98 -0.52 5.54
CA ASP A 182 18.48 0.16 6.75
C ASP A 182 17.32 0.75 7.56
N PRO A 183 16.74 -0.02 8.50
CA PRO A 183 15.64 0.44 9.34
C PRO A 183 16.00 1.59 10.32
N SER A 184 17.29 1.98 10.41
CA SER A 184 17.72 3.13 11.21
C SER A 184 17.47 4.48 10.52
N LEU A 185 17.11 4.48 9.24
CA LEU A 185 16.77 5.71 8.52
C LEU A 185 15.58 6.41 9.17
N PRO A 186 15.64 7.74 9.32
CA PRO A 186 14.56 8.53 9.92
C PRO A 186 13.39 8.70 8.93
N LEU A 187 12.66 7.60 8.72
CA LEU A 187 11.63 7.47 7.69
C LEU A 187 10.59 8.59 7.77
N THR A 188 10.02 8.82 8.96
CA THR A 188 8.98 9.82 9.18
C THR A 188 9.47 11.23 8.86
N GLU A 189 10.67 11.58 9.28
CA GLU A 189 11.28 12.89 9.03
C GLU A 189 11.53 13.11 7.54
N VAL A 190 12.01 12.09 6.82
CA VAL A 190 12.25 12.15 5.38
C VAL A 190 10.95 12.34 4.61
N PHE A 191 9.90 11.59 4.97
CA PHE A 191 8.58 11.74 4.34
C PHE A 191 7.93 13.08 4.64
N ASN A 192 8.04 13.59 5.86
CA ASN A 192 7.55 14.92 6.23
C ASN A 192 8.27 16.03 5.44
N SER A 193 9.59 15.96 5.36
CA SER A 193 10.39 16.90 4.56
C SER A 193 10.01 16.87 3.08
N TYR A 194 9.80 15.67 2.52
CA TYR A 194 9.35 15.52 1.14
C TYR A 194 7.94 16.07 0.93
N ALA A 195 7.01 15.81 1.85
CA ALA A 195 5.63 16.32 1.79
C ALA A 195 5.62 17.87 1.81
N GLU A 196 6.44 18.52 2.65
CA GLU A 196 6.57 19.96 2.67
C GLU A 196 7.18 20.52 1.38
N MET A 197 8.21 19.87 0.84
CA MET A 197 8.81 20.23 -0.44
C MET A 197 7.78 20.10 -1.58
N LEU A 198 7.06 18.99 -1.63
CA LEU A 198 6.01 18.73 -2.61
C LEU A 198 4.87 19.76 -2.50
N GLY A 199 4.43 20.09 -1.29
CA GLY A 199 3.41 21.12 -1.07
C GLY A 199 3.82 22.49 -1.61
N ARG A 200 5.09 22.88 -1.44
CA ARG A 200 5.65 24.11 -2.04
C ARG A 200 5.77 24.02 -3.55
N ASP A 201 6.21 22.89 -4.08
CA ASP A 201 6.38 22.69 -5.53
C ASP A 201 5.04 22.66 -6.27
N LEU A 202 4.03 22.03 -5.71
CA LEU A 202 2.68 21.96 -6.32
C LEU A 202 1.85 23.21 -6.09
N GLY A 203 2.10 23.96 -5.00
CA GLY A 203 1.33 25.16 -4.65
C GLY A 203 1.42 26.26 -5.71
N GLN A 204 0.41 27.10 -5.76
CA GLN A 204 0.49 28.35 -6.52
C GLN A 204 1.61 29.19 -5.92
N GLY A 205 2.64 29.50 -6.69
CA GLY A 205 3.67 30.44 -6.25
C GLY A 205 2.99 31.73 -5.79
N THR A 206 3.26 32.15 -4.56
CA THR A 206 2.96 33.53 -4.17
C THR A 206 3.70 34.42 -5.15
N GLU A 207 2.96 35.03 -6.09
CA GLU A 207 3.52 36.10 -6.93
C GLU A 207 4.20 37.10 -6.00
N GLN A 208 5.52 37.10 -6.04
CA GLN A 208 6.29 38.16 -5.42
C GLN A 208 5.89 39.44 -6.18
N PRO A 209 5.25 40.44 -5.55
CA PRO A 209 4.83 41.62 -6.29
C PRO A 209 6.07 42.23 -6.93
N ALA A 210 6.03 42.28 -8.28
CA ALA A 210 7.08 42.93 -9.09
C ALA A 210 7.41 44.29 -8.47
N GLY A 211 8.63 44.43 -8.00
CA GLY A 211 9.11 45.65 -7.40
C GLY A 211 8.84 46.81 -8.36
N ARG A 212 8.05 47.80 -7.92
CA ARG A 212 7.90 49.09 -8.56
C ARG A 212 9.26 49.78 -8.52
N ASN A 213 10.07 49.59 -9.52
CA ASN A 213 11.14 50.51 -9.83
C ASN A 213 10.52 51.77 -10.43
N GLY A 214 10.07 52.64 -9.54
CA GLY A 214 9.81 54.02 -9.87
C GLY A 214 11.13 54.80 -9.94
N ALA A 215 11.73 54.82 -11.12
CA ALA A 215 12.76 55.78 -11.41
C ALA A 215 12.09 57.13 -11.66
N ALA A 216 12.13 58.00 -10.70
CA ALA A 216 11.99 59.43 -10.94
C ALA A 216 13.39 60.02 -11.14
N VAL A 217 13.74 60.36 -12.35
CA VAL A 217 14.86 61.20 -12.70
C VAL A 217 14.34 62.64 -12.77
N GLN A 218 14.94 63.49 -12.03
CA GLN A 218 15.17 64.91 -12.40
C GLN A 218 16.64 65.20 -12.29
#